data_9a9b82da029ba95a4ba97b5c78a28b1c
#
_entry.id   9a9b82da029ba95a4ba97b5c78a28b1c
#
_cell.length_a   1.000
_cell.length_b   1.000
_cell.length_c   1.000
_cell.angle_alpha   90.00
_cell.angle_beta   90.00
_cell.angle_gamma   90.00
#
_symmetry.space_group_name_H-M   'P 1'
#
loop_
_entity.id
_entity.type
_entity.pdbx_description
1 polymer ?
#
loop_
_entity_poly.entity_id
_entity_poly.type
_entity_poly.pdbx_seq_one_letter_code
_entity_poly.pdbx_strand_id
1 'polypeptide(L)'
;MGKCLYCYKELKEGQVDYHPACAQKLYGTRQVPHLPYVRSEIGDLAKQVVRARTTLTGAQAKLSLDVRPGGKNEPDRFTIVGLWGRFILKPQTDIYRSLPELEDLTMHMAEAAKIAVVPHGLVRFADGELCYIRSEEHTSELQSPMF
;
A
#
# COMPACT_ATOMS: atom_id res chain seq x y z
N MET A 1 -20.03 11.60 -2.13
CA MET A 1 -19.14 10.79 -2.93
C MET A 1 -17.73 10.90 -2.45
N GLY A 2 -17.01 9.82 -2.51
CA GLY A 2 -15.67 9.79 -1.98
C GLY A 2 -14.63 10.29 -2.96
N LYS A 3 -13.42 10.34 -2.50
CA LYS A 3 -12.27 10.69 -3.32
C LYS A 3 -11.41 9.47 -3.58
N CYS A 4 -10.73 9.47 -4.71
CA CYS A 4 -9.84 8.38 -5.08
C CYS A 4 -8.64 8.34 -4.14
N LEU A 5 -8.31 7.16 -3.66
CA LEU A 5 -7.18 6.97 -2.73
C LEU A 5 -5.83 7.03 -3.43
N TYR A 6 -5.82 7.21 -4.74
CA TYR A 6 -4.59 7.35 -5.52
C TYR A 6 -4.36 8.78 -5.97
N CYS A 7 -5.34 9.39 -6.63
CA CYS A 7 -5.17 10.73 -7.21
C CYS A 7 -5.87 11.84 -6.43
N TYR A 8 -6.68 11.51 -5.44
CA TYR A 8 -7.43 12.42 -4.58
C TYR A 8 -8.55 13.18 -5.28
N LYS A 9 -8.81 12.90 -6.55
CA LYS A 9 -9.92 13.52 -7.26
C LYS A 9 -11.22 12.78 -6.97
N GLU A 10 -12.33 13.45 -7.19
CA GLU A 10 -13.62 12.85 -6.91
C GLU A 10 -13.89 11.61 -7.72
N LEU A 11 -14.54 10.64 -7.09
CA LEU A 11 -14.96 9.41 -7.74
C LEU A 11 -16.31 9.63 -8.41
N LYS A 12 -16.55 8.92 -9.49
CA LYS A 12 -17.82 8.93 -10.17
C LYS A 12 -18.78 7.95 -9.51
N GLU A 13 -20.06 8.09 -9.85
CA GLU A 13 -21.07 7.18 -9.34
C GLU A 13 -20.69 5.73 -9.63
N GLY A 14 -20.84 4.87 -8.65
CA GLY A 14 -20.50 3.47 -8.78
C GLY A 14 -19.04 3.14 -8.55
N GLN A 15 -18.18 4.13 -8.41
CA GLN A 15 -16.76 3.89 -8.13
C GLN A 15 -16.50 3.94 -6.64
N VAL A 16 -15.66 3.02 -6.16
CA VAL A 16 -15.32 2.91 -4.76
C VAL A 16 -13.81 2.95 -4.61
N ASP A 17 -13.34 3.87 -3.78
CA ASP A 17 -11.94 4.05 -3.41
C ASP A 17 -10.99 4.43 -4.54
N TYR A 18 -11.07 3.83 -5.71
CA TYR A 18 -10.15 4.11 -6.82
C TYR A 18 -10.89 4.28 -8.13
N HIS A 19 -10.39 5.18 -8.97
CA HIS A 19 -10.77 5.14 -10.38
C HIS A 19 -10.14 3.89 -11.01
N PRO A 20 -10.80 3.23 -11.94
CA PRO A 20 -10.20 2.07 -12.60
C PRO A 20 -8.84 2.35 -13.23
N ALA A 21 -8.68 3.52 -13.84
CA ALA A 21 -7.39 3.90 -14.43
C ALA A 21 -6.30 4.06 -13.38
N CYS A 22 -6.65 4.57 -12.20
CA CYS A 22 -5.70 4.71 -11.10
C CYS A 22 -5.30 3.35 -10.53
N ALA A 23 -6.26 2.46 -10.36
CA ALA A 23 -5.97 1.09 -9.94
C ALA A 23 -5.04 0.40 -10.93
N GLN A 24 -5.26 0.59 -12.22
CA GLN A 24 -4.40 0.03 -13.26
C GLN A 24 -2.97 0.53 -13.13
N LYS A 25 -2.80 1.81 -12.82
CA LYS A 25 -1.46 2.40 -12.68
C LYS A 25 -0.70 1.82 -11.51
N LEU A 26 -1.38 1.60 -10.39
CA LEU A 26 -0.71 1.12 -9.18
C LEU A 26 -0.63 -0.40 -9.11
N TYR A 27 -1.73 -1.07 -9.40
CA TYR A 27 -1.81 -2.52 -9.19
C TYR A 27 -1.71 -3.35 -10.47
N GLY A 28 -1.76 -2.71 -11.62
CA GLY A 28 -1.74 -3.43 -12.89
C GLY A 28 -3.07 -4.06 -13.25
N THR A 29 -4.13 -3.74 -12.52
CA THR A 29 -5.48 -4.24 -12.78
C THR A 29 -6.47 -3.13 -12.49
N ARG A 30 -7.60 -3.13 -13.16
CA ARG A 30 -8.60 -2.07 -13.02
C ARG A 30 -9.40 -2.14 -11.72
N GLN A 31 -9.22 -3.20 -10.96
CA GLN A 31 -9.88 -3.39 -9.68
C GLN A 31 -8.81 -3.48 -8.60
N VAL A 32 -9.02 -2.80 -7.48
CA VAL A 32 -8.08 -2.89 -6.35
C VAL A 32 -8.11 -4.31 -5.81
N PRO A 33 -6.97 -4.97 -5.66
CA PRO A 33 -6.97 -6.28 -5.04
C PRO A 33 -7.52 -6.23 -3.62
N HIS A 34 -8.17 -7.28 -3.20
CA HIS A 34 -8.74 -7.35 -1.86
C HIS A 34 -7.65 -7.58 -0.82
N LEU A 35 -7.67 -6.80 0.25
CA LEU A 35 -6.75 -6.96 1.36
C LEU A 35 -7.51 -7.64 2.50
N PRO A 36 -7.40 -8.96 2.65
CA PRO A 36 -8.27 -9.73 3.55
C PRO A 36 -7.78 -9.75 5.00
N TYR A 37 -7.13 -8.71 5.43
CA TYR A 37 -6.56 -8.64 6.78
C TYR A 37 -7.08 -7.42 7.51
N VAL A 38 -6.97 -7.42 8.84
CA VAL A 38 -7.18 -6.23 9.65
C VAL A 38 -5.86 -5.86 10.30
N ARG A 39 -5.78 -4.63 10.79
CA ARG A 39 -4.54 -4.09 11.33
C ARG A 39 -3.94 -4.95 12.45
N SER A 40 -4.77 -5.48 13.33
CA SER A 40 -4.27 -6.30 14.44
C SER A 40 -3.58 -7.57 13.96
N GLU A 41 -4.13 -8.20 12.92
CA GLU A 41 -3.50 -9.38 12.33
C GLU A 41 -2.16 -9.03 11.71
N ILE A 42 -2.11 -7.91 11.00
CA ILE A 42 -0.89 -7.44 10.36
C ILE A 42 0.17 -7.14 11.42
N GLY A 43 -0.23 -6.54 12.52
CA GLY A 43 0.69 -6.24 13.62
C GLY A 43 1.39 -7.48 14.16
N ASP A 44 0.64 -8.54 14.36
CA ASP A 44 1.21 -9.79 14.84
C ASP A 44 2.15 -10.43 13.82
N LEU A 45 1.75 -10.43 12.57
CA LEU A 45 2.59 -10.97 11.50
C LEU A 45 3.87 -10.16 11.34
N ALA A 46 3.78 -8.84 11.44
CA ALA A 46 4.93 -7.97 11.35
C ALA A 46 5.92 -8.25 12.49
N LYS A 47 5.42 -8.49 13.68
CA LYS A 47 6.27 -8.83 14.83
C LYS A 47 7.03 -10.12 14.58
N GLN A 48 6.37 -11.11 14.00
CA GLN A 48 7.04 -12.39 13.68
C GLN A 48 8.13 -12.19 12.65
N VAL A 49 7.87 -11.42 11.61
CA VAL A 49 8.85 -11.15 10.58
C VAL A 49 10.02 -10.36 11.13
N VAL A 50 9.76 -9.37 11.97
CA VAL A 50 10.82 -8.55 12.56
C VAL A 50 11.70 -9.38 13.48
N ARG A 51 11.13 -10.29 14.24
CA ARG A 51 11.92 -11.16 15.10
C ARG A 51 12.92 -12.00 14.31
N ALA A 52 12.51 -12.45 13.13
CA ALA A 52 13.37 -13.24 12.30
C ALA A 52 14.54 -12.44 11.74
N ARG A 53 14.44 -11.12 11.76
CA ARG A 53 15.44 -10.30 11.10
C ARG A 53 16.21 -9.40 11.98
N THR A 54 15.91 -9.30 13.18
CA THR A 54 16.60 -8.44 14.09
C THR A 54 16.63 -7.05 13.64
N THR A 55 15.91 -6.13 13.89
CA THR A 55 16.17 -5.14 13.82
C THR A 55 15.85 -3.98 13.86
N LEU A 56 15.64 -3.15 13.55
CA LEU A 56 15.41 -1.74 13.50
C LEU A 56 14.43 -1.35 14.55
N THR A 57 14.97 -0.93 15.62
CA THR A 57 14.16 -0.40 16.70
C THR A 57 13.50 0.89 16.26
N GLY A 58 12.24 1.07 16.61
CA GLY A 58 11.52 2.29 16.33
C GLY A 58 11.02 2.44 14.92
N ALA A 59 11.31 1.47 14.08
CA ALA A 59 10.85 1.54 12.71
C ALA A 59 9.38 1.20 12.61
N GLN A 60 8.70 1.87 11.71
CA GLN A 60 7.33 1.55 11.36
C GLN A 60 7.28 0.15 10.77
N ALA A 61 6.29 -0.63 11.14
CA ALA A 61 6.10 -1.95 10.55
C ALA A 61 5.86 -1.82 9.06
N LYS A 62 6.49 -2.70 8.30
CA LYS A 62 6.24 -2.77 6.86
C LYS A 62 6.22 -4.23 6.44
N LEU A 63 5.36 -4.54 5.51
CA LEU A 63 5.16 -5.89 5.04
C LEU A 63 5.25 -5.94 3.53
N SER A 64 5.85 -7.00 3.02
CA SER A 64 5.87 -7.26 1.59
C SER A 64 4.61 -7.99 1.19
N LEU A 65 3.99 -7.55 0.11
CA LEU A 65 2.78 -8.16 -0.42
C LEU A 65 2.96 -8.55 -1.87
N ASP A 66 2.29 -9.62 -2.24
CA ASP A 66 2.12 -9.98 -3.64
C ASP A 66 0.64 -10.04 -3.93
N VAL A 67 0.29 -10.09 -5.21
CA VAL A 67 -1.10 -10.22 -5.64
C VAL A 67 -1.30 -11.62 -6.19
N ARG A 68 -2.31 -12.30 -5.68
CA ARG A 68 -2.70 -13.63 -6.15
C ARG A 68 -3.99 -13.50 -6.94
N PRO A 69 -4.12 -14.18 -8.07
CA PRO A 69 -5.36 -14.13 -8.84
C PRO A 69 -6.54 -14.63 -8.02
N GLY A 70 -7.67 -13.94 -8.18
CA GLY A 70 -8.92 -14.38 -7.59
C GLY A 70 -9.51 -15.53 -8.42
N GLY A 71 -10.52 -16.17 -7.86
CA GLY A 71 -11.27 -17.17 -8.59
C GLY A 71 -12.15 -16.50 -9.64
N LYS A 72 -12.94 -17.34 -10.31
CA LYS A 72 -13.88 -16.84 -11.30
C LYS A 72 -14.88 -15.91 -10.61
N ASN A 73 -15.01 -14.70 -11.13
CA ASN A 73 -15.88 -13.67 -10.56
C ASN A 73 -15.43 -13.13 -9.20
N GLU A 74 -14.17 -13.37 -8.83
CA GLU A 74 -13.62 -12.82 -7.59
C GLU A 74 -12.48 -11.89 -7.91
N PRO A 75 -12.30 -10.81 -7.15
CA PRO A 75 -11.14 -9.94 -7.35
C PRO A 75 -9.86 -10.65 -6.92
N ASP A 76 -8.74 -10.16 -7.43
CA ASP A 76 -7.44 -10.62 -6.97
C ASP A 76 -7.28 -10.28 -5.48
N ARG A 77 -6.36 -10.94 -4.83
CA ARG A 77 -6.11 -10.73 -3.40
C ARG A 77 -4.66 -10.43 -3.13
N PHE A 78 -4.43 -9.57 -2.15
CA PHE A 78 -3.09 -9.39 -1.61
C PHE A 78 -2.74 -10.57 -0.71
N THR A 79 -1.49 -11.00 -0.79
CA THR A 79 -0.95 -12.07 0.06
C THR A 79 0.34 -11.56 0.69
N ILE A 80 0.48 -11.76 1.99
CA ILE A 80 1.71 -11.39 2.69
C ILE A 80 2.78 -12.39 2.32
N VAL A 81 3.93 -11.87 1.89
CA VAL A 81 5.10 -12.70 1.59
C VAL A 81 6.26 -12.22 2.44
N GLY A 82 7.22 -13.10 2.67
CA GLY A 82 8.35 -12.76 3.55
C GLY A 82 9.24 -11.68 2.97
N LEU A 83 9.62 -11.84 1.72
CA LEU A 83 10.54 -10.94 1.03
C LEU A 83 10.19 -10.87 -0.42
N TRP A 84 10.62 -9.79 -1.07
CA TRP A 84 10.53 -9.68 -2.53
C TRP A 84 9.11 -9.65 -3.06
N GLY A 85 8.20 -9.07 -2.30
CA GLY A 85 6.85 -8.83 -2.81
C GLY A 85 6.85 -7.66 -3.78
N ARG A 86 5.78 -7.57 -4.56
CA ARG A 86 5.61 -6.48 -5.53
C ARG A 86 5.23 -5.17 -4.86
N PHE A 87 4.72 -5.22 -3.64
CA PHE A 87 4.24 -4.05 -2.92
C PHE A 87 4.74 -4.04 -1.49
N ILE A 88 4.85 -2.85 -0.94
CA ILE A 88 5.17 -2.65 0.47
C ILE A 88 3.96 -2.00 1.12
N LEU A 89 3.48 -2.60 2.21
CA LEU A 89 2.36 -2.11 2.98
C LEU A 89 2.86 -1.54 4.30
N LYS A 90 2.44 -0.33 4.63
CA LYS A 90 2.80 0.32 5.89
C LYS A 90 1.52 0.72 6.62
N PRO A 91 1.15 -0.01 7.66
CA PRO A 91 -0.09 0.27 8.37
C PRO A 91 0.03 1.43 9.35
N GLN A 92 -1.12 1.89 9.83
CA GLN A 92 -1.20 2.88 10.88
C GLN A 92 -0.52 2.35 12.15
N THR A 93 0.18 3.22 12.86
CA THR A 93 0.76 2.88 14.15
C THR A 93 -0.04 3.53 15.27
N ASP A 94 0.18 3.06 16.50
CA ASP A 94 -0.47 3.64 17.65
C ASP A 94 0.21 4.92 18.13
N ILE A 95 1.42 5.17 17.65
CA ILE A 95 2.21 6.30 18.11
C ILE A 95 1.87 7.58 17.36
N TYR A 96 1.68 7.49 16.05
CA TYR A 96 1.43 8.67 15.22
C TYR A 96 0.06 8.58 14.58
N ARG A 97 -0.70 9.66 14.69
CA ARG A 97 -2.03 9.73 14.09
C ARG A 97 -1.92 9.97 12.58
N SER A 98 -2.77 9.32 11.82
CA SER A 98 -2.89 9.53 10.37
C SER A 98 -1.58 9.33 9.60
N LEU A 99 -0.75 8.40 10.06
CA LEU A 99 0.53 8.15 9.43
C LEU A 99 0.43 7.71 7.97
N PRO A 100 -0.47 6.79 7.59
CA PRO A 100 -0.60 6.42 6.18
C PRO A 100 -0.95 7.61 5.30
N GLU A 101 -1.88 8.45 5.74
CA GLU A 101 -2.30 9.62 4.98
C GLU A 101 -1.15 10.62 4.84
N LEU A 102 -0.37 10.79 5.90
CA LEU A 102 0.78 11.68 5.86
C LEU A 102 1.87 11.17 4.92
N GLU A 103 2.10 9.86 4.90
CA GLU A 103 3.09 9.29 3.99
C GLU A 103 2.66 9.49 2.54
N ASP A 104 1.41 9.20 2.24
CA ASP A 104 0.92 9.33 0.88
C ASP A 104 0.91 10.79 0.44
N LEU A 105 0.49 11.69 1.31
CA LEU A 105 0.53 13.12 1.02
C LEU A 105 1.96 13.59 0.75
N THR A 106 2.90 13.13 1.55
CA THR A 106 4.31 13.49 1.36
C THR A 106 4.81 13.06 -0.02
N MET A 107 4.42 11.86 -0.46
CA MET A 107 4.80 11.37 -1.78
C MET A 107 4.13 12.18 -2.89
N HIS A 108 2.88 12.60 -2.69
CA HIS A 108 2.22 13.49 -3.65
C HIS A 108 2.94 14.84 -3.73
N MET A 109 3.38 15.35 -2.61
CA MET A 109 4.14 16.60 -2.61
C MET A 109 5.48 16.44 -3.31
N ALA A 110 6.13 15.30 -3.13
CA ALA A 110 7.38 15.02 -3.83
C ALA A 110 7.16 14.98 -5.34
N GLU A 111 6.08 14.36 -5.79
CA GLU A 111 5.73 14.34 -7.21
C GLU A 111 5.50 15.76 -7.75
N ALA A 112 4.79 16.58 -6.99
CA ALA A 112 4.54 17.96 -7.37
C ALA A 112 5.84 18.76 -7.47
N ALA A 113 6.84 18.41 -6.67
CA ALA A 113 8.15 19.03 -6.69
C ALA A 113 9.07 18.41 -7.75
N LYS A 114 8.53 17.53 -8.60
CA LYS A 114 9.28 16.87 -9.69
C LYS A 114 10.32 15.87 -9.20
N ILE A 115 10.14 15.35 -8.00
CA ILE A 115 10.99 14.27 -7.48
C ILE A 115 10.37 12.95 -7.92
N ALA A 116 11.17 12.07 -8.48
CA ALA A 116 10.69 10.78 -8.93
C ALA A 116 10.30 9.91 -7.72
N VAL A 117 9.11 9.36 -7.76
CA VAL A 117 8.62 8.47 -6.70
C VAL A 117 8.04 7.22 -7.34
N VAL A 118 8.04 6.12 -6.59
CA VAL A 118 7.40 4.89 -7.06
C VAL A 118 5.88 5.07 -6.96
N PRO A 119 5.10 4.32 -7.73
CA PRO A 119 3.66 4.35 -7.59
C PRO A 119 3.23 4.03 -6.17
N HIS A 120 2.29 4.79 -5.64
CA HIS A 120 1.84 4.66 -4.25
C HIS A 120 0.40 5.09 -4.11
N GLY A 121 -0.21 4.74 -3.00
CA GLY A 121 -1.58 5.12 -2.71
C GLY A 121 -1.99 4.67 -1.32
N LEU A 122 -3.26 4.83 -1.03
CA LEU A 122 -3.86 4.31 0.19
C LEU A 122 -4.73 3.13 -0.18
N VAL A 123 -4.81 2.16 0.73
CA VAL A 123 -5.66 0.98 0.53
C VAL A 123 -6.35 0.69 1.85
N ARG A 124 -7.51 0.04 1.79
CA ARG A 124 -8.29 -0.27 2.99
C ARG A 124 -8.08 -1.69 3.44
N PHE A 125 -7.90 -1.85 4.75
CA PHE A 125 -8.00 -3.16 5.38
C PHE A 125 -9.44 -3.68 5.28
N ALA A 126 -9.64 -4.92 5.68
CA ALA A 126 -10.96 -5.55 5.65
C ALA A 126 -11.99 -4.80 6.50
N ASP A 127 -11.54 -4.12 7.55
CA ASP A 127 -12.43 -3.32 8.41
C ASP A 127 -12.59 -1.88 7.94
N GLY A 128 -11.99 -1.50 6.83
CA GLY A 128 -12.11 -0.15 6.28
C GLY A 128 -11.01 0.81 6.72
N GLU A 129 -10.13 0.42 7.62
CA GLU A 129 -9.05 1.29 8.06
C GLU A 129 -8.02 1.46 6.95
N LEU A 130 -7.48 2.67 6.81
CA LEU A 130 -6.53 2.99 5.75
C LEU A 130 -5.11 2.58 6.09
N CYS A 131 -4.36 2.17 5.07
CA CYS A 131 -2.93 2.00 5.19
C CYS A 131 -2.25 2.47 3.90
N TYR A 132 -0.96 2.74 4.00
CA TYR A 132 -0.17 3.20 2.87
C TYR A 132 0.41 2.00 2.13
N ILE A 133 0.38 2.07 0.79
CA ILE A 133 0.93 1.01 -0.04
C ILE A 133 1.76 1.64 -1.16
N ARG A 134 2.87 1.04 -1.48
CA ARG A 134 3.68 1.47 -2.62
C ARG A 134 4.23 0.27 -3.37
N SER A 135 4.53 0.51 -4.63
CA SER A 135 5.16 -0.49 -5.45
C SER A 135 6.60 -0.70 -4.99
N GLU A 136 7.07 -1.93 -5.05
CA GLU A 136 8.46 -2.24 -4.77
C GLU A 136 9.16 -2.46 -6.10
N GLU A 137 9.99 -1.51 -6.49
CA GLU A 137 10.69 -1.59 -7.77
C GLU A 137 12.02 -2.30 -7.59
N HIS A 138 12.10 -3.53 -8.02
CA HIS A 138 13.32 -4.28 -7.84
C HIS A 138 14.34 -4.07 -8.94
N THR A 139 13.90 -3.50 -10.06
CA THR A 139 14.76 -3.45 -11.19
C THR A 139 15.53 -2.19 -11.31
N SER A 140 15.33 -1.28 -10.45
CA SER A 140 15.81 0.03 -10.72
C SER A 140 17.09 0.33 -9.99
N GLU A 141 18.15 0.35 -10.70
CA GLU A 141 19.38 0.91 -10.20
C GLU A 141 19.24 2.40 -10.03
N LEU A 142 18.18 2.95 -10.56
CA LEU A 142 17.90 4.37 -10.43
C LEU A 142 17.22 4.71 -9.13
N GLN A 143 16.82 3.69 -8.37
CA GLN A 143 16.22 3.98 -7.09
C GLN A 143 17.23 4.60 -6.19
N SER A 144 16.84 5.67 -5.56
CA SER A 144 17.68 6.28 -4.57
C SER A 144 17.85 5.31 -3.41
N PRO A 145 19.07 5.06 -2.96
CA PRO A 145 19.27 4.20 -1.80
C PRO A 145 18.69 4.78 -0.51
N MET A 146 18.26 6.02 -0.54
CA MET A 146 17.68 6.65 0.63
C MET A 146 16.23 6.32 0.83
N PHE A 147 15.60 5.72 -0.13
CA PHE A 147 14.18 5.44 -0.02
C PHE A 147 13.90 3.93 0.00
#